data_b3d163c34dbb1f228ce66fab1913f26f
#
_entry.id   b3d163c34dbb1f228ce66fab1913f26f
#
_cell.length_a   1.000
_cell.length_b   1.000
_cell.length_c   1.000
_cell.angle_alpha   90.00
_cell.angle_beta   90.00
_cell.angle_gamma   90.00
#
_symmetry.space_group_name_H-M   'P 1'
#
loop_
_entity.id
_entity.type
_entity.pdbx_description
1 polymer ?
#
loop_
_entity_poly.entity_id
_entity_poly.type
_entity_poly.pdbx_seq_one_letter_code
_entity_poly.pdbx_strand_id
1 'polypeptide(L)'
;GGGYSQVIPMEDFNLHLTGDIHAITASHNLTAAALDARVMHEKMQDDEKLFNALCPLDKKGKRKFSPNMLRRLTKLGITKTDPTELTTEERSRFARLDIDESTITWRRVVDINDRMLREVQVGMGKDEAGHEHRSGYDITVASEIMAVLALTTDLKDMRERFGKMVVATNKRGEAVTAEDLGVAGAVTVLMKDAIKPNLMQTLEGTPATVHAGPFANIAHGQSSIIADRIALKLADYVVTESGFGADIGMEKFFDIKCRYSGLIPQVVVMVATVRALKMHGGGPKVVAGKPLAAEYTDENLDLLRAGLPNLERHVQNALKYGVNVVVAVNSFATDTPAEVELVREAALKMGAMDAVVSTHWADGGLGAKKLAEAVIKAAEKPSHFKFLYPLEDTIKEKI
;
A
#
# COMPACT_ATOMS: atom_id res chain seq x y z
N GLY A 1 -3.19 -2.06 10.63
CA GLY A 1 -3.31 -2.97 11.74
C GLY A 1 -3.85 -2.24 12.95
N GLY A 2 -4.99 -2.58 13.44
CA GLY A 2 -5.56 -1.99 14.63
C GLY A 2 -5.06 -2.68 15.88
N GLY A 3 -4.95 -1.96 17.00
CA GLY A 3 -4.53 -2.50 18.28
C GLY A 3 -5.49 -3.51 18.92
N TYR A 4 -6.62 -3.82 18.27
CA TYR A 4 -7.63 -4.78 18.73
C TYR A 4 -8.01 -5.75 17.62
N SER A 5 -7.01 -6.47 17.14
CA SER A 5 -7.21 -7.55 16.17
C SER A 5 -8.08 -8.67 16.76
N GLN A 6 -9.03 -9.17 15.97
CA GLN A 6 -9.92 -10.27 16.34
C GLN A 6 -9.51 -11.59 15.66
N VAL A 7 -8.21 -11.78 15.44
CA VAL A 7 -7.63 -12.98 14.86
C VAL A 7 -6.81 -13.75 15.88
N ILE A 8 -6.68 -15.06 15.67
CA ILE A 8 -5.92 -15.97 16.55
C ILE A 8 -4.68 -16.45 15.77
N PRO A 9 -3.49 -16.46 16.37
CA PRO A 9 -3.17 -16.06 17.75
C PRO A 9 -3.16 -14.55 17.97
N MET A 10 -3.96 -14.05 18.91
CA MET A 10 -4.19 -12.61 19.10
C MET A 10 -2.97 -11.90 19.70
N GLU A 11 -2.35 -12.49 20.73
CA GLU A 11 -1.22 -11.87 21.40
C GLU A 11 -0.01 -11.76 20.47
N ASP A 12 0.37 -12.85 19.81
CA ASP A 12 1.48 -12.85 18.86
C ASP A 12 1.26 -11.85 17.72
N PHE A 13 0.04 -11.80 17.19
CA PHE A 13 -0.28 -10.85 16.14
C PHE A 13 -0.22 -9.40 16.62
N ASN A 14 -0.75 -9.08 17.79
CA ASN A 14 -0.74 -7.70 18.31
C ASN A 14 0.65 -7.24 18.74
N LEU A 15 1.52 -8.15 19.21
CA LEU A 15 2.88 -7.83 19.65
C LEU A 15 3.89 -7.76 18.49
N HIS A 16 3.75 -8.65 17.51
CA HIS A 16 4.77 -8.83 16.46
C HIS A 16 4.25 -8.55 15.05
N LEU A 17 2.92 -8.42 14.86
CA LEU A 17 2.28 -8.32 13.55
C LEU A 17 2.66 -9.52 12.66
N THR A 18 2.95 -9.25 11.40
CA THR A 18 3.37 -10.27 10.43
C THR A 18 4.85 -10.10 10.08
N GLY A 19 5.51 -11.18 9.67
CA GLY A 19 6.94 -11.16 9.35
C GLY A 19 7.30 -10.25 8.16
N ASP A 20 6.33 -9.87 7.34
CA ASP A 20 6.52 -8.94 6.23
C ASP A 20 6.96 -7.55 6.71
N ILE A 21 6.46 -7.06 7.84
CA ILE A 21 6.88 -5.77 8.44
C ILE A 21 8.41 -5.76 8.68
N HIS A 22 8.95 -6.82 9.29
CA HIS A 22 10.39 -6.91 9.58
C HIS A 22 11.22 -7.02 8.31
N ALA A 23 10.78 -7.84 7.35
CA ALA A 23 11.44 -8.02 6.07
C ALA A 23 11.47 -6.70 5.26
N ILE A 24 10.37 -5.94 5.28
CA ILE A 24 10.27 -4.64 4.62
C ILE A 24 11.20 -3.62 5.28
N THR A 25 11.25 -3.57 6.62
CA THR A 25 12.17 -2.68 7.34
C THR A 25 13.62 -2.95 6.92
N ALA A 26 14.04 -4.22 6.91
CA ALA A 26 15.39 -4.60 6.49
C ALA A 26 15.66 -4.22 5.01
N SER A 27 14.73 -4.53 4.13
CA SER A 27 14.85 -4.29 2.68
C SER A 27 14.90 -2.80 2.33
N HIS A 28 14.04 -2.01 2.96
CA HIS A 28 13.97 -0.56 2.74
C HIS A 28 15.24 0.12 3.25
N ASN A 29 15.70 -0.22 4.44
CA ASN A 29 16.90 0.36 5.05
C ASN A 29 18.18 -0.10 4.32
N LEU A 30 18.21 -1.32 3.77
CA LEU A 30 19.29 -1.75 2.88
C LEU A 30 19.37 -0.85 1.64
N THR A 31 18.24 -0.53 1.04
CA THR A 31 18.17 0.36 -0.13
C THR A 31 18.65 1.77 0.22
N ALA A 32 18.22 2.32 1.36
CA ALA A 32 18.68 3.63 1.86
C ALA A 32 20.18 3.65 2.09
N ALA A 33 20.71 2.62 2.77
CA ALA A 33 22.17 2.53 3.04
C ALA A 33 22.98 2.37 1.76
N ALA A 34 22.51 1.60 0.78
CA ALA A 34 23.17 1.44 -0.51
C ALA A 34 23.16 2.75 -1.32
N LEU A 35 22.08 3.53 -1.23
CA LEU A 35 21.98 4.84 -1.87
C LEU A 35 23.02 5.81 -1.29
N ASP A 36 23.07 5.96 0.03
CA ASP A 36 24.05 6.83 0.71
C ASP A 36 25.48 6.40 0.41
N ALA A 37 25.77 5.10 0.51
CA ALA A 37 27.10 4.57 0.18
C ALA A 37 27.49 4.85 -1.28
N ARG A 38 26.52 4.74 -2.20
CA ARG A 38 26.75 5.03 -3.61
C ARG A 38 27.10 6.49 -3.86
N VAL A 39 26.34 7.42 -3.27
CA VAL A 39 26.61 8.86 -3.34
C VAL A 39 28.01 9.18 -2.79
N MET A 40 28.33 8.65 -1.60
CA MET A 40 29.63 8.86 -0.97
C MET A 40 30.79 8.33 -1.84
N HIS A 41 30.68 7.10 -2.35
CA HIS A 41 31.74 6.51 -3.20
C HIS A 41 31.94 7.31 -4.48
N GLU A 42 30.89 7.80 -5.13
CA GLU A 42 30.99 8.60 -6.33
C GLU A 42 31.64 9.97 -6.09
N LYS A 43 31.51 10.52 -4.88
CA LYS A 43 32.21 11.75 -4.48
C LYS A 43 33.70 11.53 -4.19
N MET A 44 34.04 10.40 -3.57
CA MET A 44 35.38 10.14 -3.05
C MET A 44 36.29 9.41 -4.03
N GLN A 45 35.76 8.79 -5.06
CA GLN A 45 36.53 7.93 -5.97
C GLN A 45 36.47 8.42 -7.41
N ASP A 46 37.58 8.22 -8.13
CA ASP A 46 37.64 8.43 -9.57
C ASP A 46 36.93 7.31 -10.33
N ASP A 47 36.68 7.52 -11.62
CA ASP A 47 35.94 6.59 -12.48
C ASP A 47 36.60 5.23 -12.60
N GLU A 48 37.93 5.19 -12.59
CA GLU A 48 38.68 3.94 -12.73
C GLU A 48 38.54 3.09 -11.46
N LYS A 49 38.65 3.68 -10.28
CA LYS A 49 38.41 2.98 -9.01
C LYS A 49 36.98 2.48 -8.90
N LEU A 50 36.00 3.31 -9.26
CA LEU A 50 34.60 2.90 -9.29
C LEU A 50 34.36 1.75 -10.26
N PHE A 51 34.91 1.82 -11.48
CA PHE A 51 34.78 0.76 -12.45
C PHE A 51 35.44 -0.54 -11.97
N ASN A 52 36.64 -0.44 -11.36
CA ASN A 52 37.37 -1.58 -10.82
C ASN A 52 36.63 -2.25 -9.66
N ALA A 53 35.96 -1.47 -8.80
CA ALA A 53 35.12 -1.99 -7.72
C ALA A 53 33.88 -2.71 -8.25
N LEU A 54 33.21 -2.14 -9.26
CA LEU A 54 32.01 -2.74 -9.87
C LEU A 54 32.32 -3.99 -10.70
N CYS A 55 33.44 -3.96 -11.46
CA CYS A 55 33.83 -5.04 -12.37
C CYS A 55 35.28 -5.49 -12.08
N PRO A 56 35.52 -6.16 -10.93
CA PRO A 56 36.86 -6.56 -10.51
C PRO A 56 37.46 -7.61 -11.43
N LEU A 57 38.78 -7.68 -11.43
CA LEU A 57 39.53 -8.77 -12.08
C LEU A 57 39.28 -10.09 -11.32
N ASP A 58 39.05 -11.16 -12.05
CA ASP A 58 39.03 -12.50 -11.49
C ASP A 58 40.48 -13.00 -11.15
N LYS A 59 40.56 -14.21 -10.59
CA LYS A 59 41.87 -14.83 -10.24
C LYS A 59 42.80 -15.06 -11.44
N LYS A 60 42.30 -14.95 -12.67
CA LYS A 60 43.05 -15.10 -13.93
C LYS A 60 43.31 -13.75 -14.59
N GLY A 61 43.07 -12.65 -13.91
CA GLY A 61 43.26 -11.30 -14.43
C GLY A 61 42.24 -10.88 -15.50
N LYS A 62 41.08 -11.55 -15.59
CA LYS A 62 40.01 -11.22 -16.54
C LYS A 62 38.84 -10.55 -15.85
N ARG A 63 38.17 -9.68 -16.59
CA ARG A 63 36.91 -9.05 -16.17
C ARG A 63 35.74 -9.69 -16.92
N LYS A 64 34.58 -9.74 -16.25
CA LYS A 64 33.36 -10.23 -16.87
C LYS A 64 32.16 -9.43 -16.33
N PHE A 65 31.26 -9.02 -17.22
CA PHE A 65 29.99 -8.42 -16.80
C PHE A 65 29.03 -9.48 -16.24
N SER A 66 28.40 -9.14 -15.13
CA SER A 66 27.26 -9.88 -14.62
C SER A 66 25.97 -9.54 -15.41
N PRO A 67 24.91 -10.34 -15.33
CA PRO A 67 23.65 -10.01 -15.98
C PRO A 67 23.10 -8.62 -15.62
N ASN A 68 23.27 -8.16 -14.38
CA ASN A 68 22.87 -6.82 -13.95
C ASN A 68 23.67 -5.72 -14.67
N MET A 69 24.96 -5.93 -14.80
CA MET A 69 25.84 -5.00 -15.52
C MET A 69 25.49 -4.91 -17.00
N LEU A 70 25.17 -6.03 -17.64
CA LEU A 70 24.71 -6.06 -19.04
C LEU A 70 23.39 -5.28 -19.21
N ARG A 71 22.44 -5.42 -18.29
CA ARG A 71 21.21 -4.61 -18.32
C ARG A 71 21.50 -3.12 -18.19
N ARG A 72 22.44 -2.74 -17.33
CA ARG A 72 22.86 -1.35 -17.19
C ARG A 72 23.51 -0.82 -18.48
N LEU A 73 24.40 -1.58 -19.11
CA LEU A 73 24.99 -1.22 -20.42
C LEU A 73 23.91 -1.00 -21.47
N THR A 74 22.93 -1.91 -21.56
CA THR A 74 21.78 -1.78 -22.46
C THR A 74 21.01 -0.47 -22.20
N LYS A 75 20.72 -0.16 -20.94
CA LYS A 75 20.04 1.11 -20.54
C LYS A 75 20.85 2.35 -20.98
N LEU A 76 22.18 2.26 -20.94
CA LEU A 76 23.08 3.33 -21.37
C LEU A 76 23.30 3.39 -22.90
N GLY A 77 22.69 2.48 -23.67
CA GLY A 77 22.88 2.37 -25.11
C GLY A 77 24.28 1.83 -25.51
N ILE A 78 24.98 1.14 -24.59
CA ILE A 78 26.27 0.55 -24.83
C ILE A 78 26.07 -0.91 -25.24
N THR A 79 26.51 -1.25 -26.46
CA THR A 79 26.33 -2.61 -27.05
C THR A 79 27.45 -3.56 -26.76
N LYS A 80 28.59 -3.07 -26.24
CA LYS A 80 29.78 -3.87 -25.92
C LYS A 80 29.50 -4.79 -24.74
N THR A 81 29.93 -6.03 -24.82
CA THR A 81 29.76 -7.08 -23.81
C THR A 81 31.03 -7.50 -23.11
N ASP A 82 32.20 -7.07 -23.62
CA ASP A 82 33.50 -7.28 -22.99
C ASP A 82 33.93 -6.01 -22.25
N PRO A 83 34.23 -6.08 -20.93
CA PRO A 83 34.68 -4.94 -20.15
C PRO A 83 35.95 -4.25 -20.67
N THR A 84 36.80 -4.98 -21.40
CA THR A 84 38.05 -4.45 -21.94
C THR A 84 37.84 -3.56 -23.16
N GLU A 85 36.72 -3.71 -23.86
CA GLU A 85 36.38 -2.94 -25.06
C GLU A 85 35.77 -1.57 -24.76
N LEU A 86 35.37 -1.31 -23.49
CA LEU A 86 34.79 -0.04 -23.12
C LEU A 86 35.82 1.10 -23.26
N THR A 87 35.39 2.19 -23.90
CA THR A 87 36.17 3.44 -23.89
C THR A 87 36.17 4.07 -22.49
N THR A 88 37.04 5.02 -22.24
CA THR A 88 37.12 5.74 -20.98
C THR A 88 35.78 6.43 -20.64
N GLU A 89 35.12 7.04 -21.64
CA GLU A 89 33.82 7.65 -21.48
C GLU A 89 32.72 6.63 -21.14
N GLU A 90 32.70 5.48 -21.84
CA GLU A 90 31.73 4.42 -21.55
C GLU A 90 31.95 3.82 -20.16
N ARG A 91 33.20 3.68 -19.69
CA ARG A 91 33.53 3.24 -18.33
C ARG A 91 33.03 4.24 -17.29
N SER A 92 33.25 5.53 -17.53
CA SER A 92 32.74 6.60 -16.65
C SER A 92 31.21 6.54 -16.56
N ARG A 93 30.50 6.53 -17.69
CA ARG A 93 29.03 6.43 -17.75
C ARG A 93 28.50 5.15 -17.09
N PHE A 94 29.19 4.03 -17.24
CA PHE A 94 28.82 2.79 -16.57
C PHE A 94 29.07 2.85 -15.06
N ALA A 95 30.22 3.42 -14.64
CA ALA A 95 30.63 3.44 -13.25
C ALA A 95 29.84 4.42 -12.39
N ARG A 96 29.34 5.53 -12.94
CA ARG A 96 28.62 6.57 -12.21
C ARG A 96 27.11 6.52 -12.45
N LEU A 97 26.34 6.78 -11.39
CA LEU A 97 24.91 7.06 -11.45
C LEU A 97 24.64 8.57 -11.55
N ASP A 98 25.61 9.40 -11.12
CA ASP A 98 25.53 10.87 -11.07
C ASP A 98 24.26 11.37 -10.34
N ILE A 99 23.99 10.77 -9.17
CA ILE A 99 22.76 11.06 -8.40
C ILE A 99 22.73 12.55 -8.02
N ASP A 100 21.59 13.18 -8.26
CA ASP A 100 21.29 14.49 -7.70
C ASP A 100 20.73 14.31 -6.28
N GLU A 101 21.54 14.64 -5.29
CA GLU A 101 21.22 14.45 -3.88
C GLU A 101 19.97 15.23 -3.44
N SER A 102 19.69 16.36 -4.08
CA SER A 102 18.50 17.16 -3.79
C SER A 102 17.18 16.45 -4.13
N THR A 103 17.25 15.41 -4.95
CA THR A 103 16.10 14.59 -5.39
C THR A 103 15.89 13.34 -4.56
N ILE A 104 16.76 13.06 -3.58
CA ILE A 104 16.65 11.88 -2.73
C ILE A 104 15.48 12.06 -1.75
N THR A 105 14.42 11.28 -1.97
CA THR A 105 13.26 11.20 -1.06
C THR A 105 13.21 9.88 -0.29
N TRP A 106 14.09 8.93 -0.62
CA TRP A 106 14.16 7.62 0.01
C TRP A 106 14.82 7.73 1.40
N ARG A 107 14.00 7.83 2.43
CA ARG A 107 14.44 7.88 3.83
C ARG A 107 14.67 6.47 4.37
N ARG A 108 14.92 6.36 5.66
CA ARG A 108 14.86 5.08 6.39
C ARG A 108 13.45 4.82 6.91
N VAL A 109 13.19 3.60 7.36
CA VAL A 109 11.91 3.26 8.01
C VAL A 109 12.16 2.56 9.34
N VAL A 110 11.20 2.76 10.25
CA VAL A 110 11.12 2.06 11.53
C VAL A 110 9.65 1.87 11.89
N ASP A 111 9.31 0.71 12.46
CA ASP A 111 7.91 0.42 12.81
C ASP A 111 7.54 0.94 14.21
N ILE A 112 7.91 2.18 14.48
CA ILE A 112 7.61 2.92 15.70
C ILE A 112 7.14 4.31 15.30
N ASN A 113 5.99 4.74 15.83
CA ASN A 113 5.50 6.10 15.59
C ASN A 113 6.21 7.08 16.53
N ASP A 114 7.49 7.30 16.30
CA ASP A 114 8.31 8.25 17.05
C ASP A 114 8.50 9.55 16.25
N ARG A 115 7.90 10.64 16.75
CA ARG A 115 7.99 11.95 16.10
C ARG A 115 9.39 12.56 16.13
N MET A 116 10.24 12.15 17.09
CA MET A 116 11.61 12.65 17.19
C MET A 116 12.51 12.13 16.08
N LEU A 117 12.14 10.99 15.46
CA LEU A 117 12.88 10.40 14.34
C LEU A 117 12.48 10.97 12.97
N ARG A 118 11.49 11.86 12.89
CA ARG A 118 11.02 12.42 11.61
C ARG A 118 12.04 13.32 10.94
N GLU A 119 12.94 13.90 11.72
CA GLU A 119 14.05 14.71 11.21
C GLU A 119 15.29 14.42 12.05
N VAL A 120 16.31 13.86 11.44
CA VAL A 120 17.59 13.48 12.05
C VAL A 120 18.74 13.98 11.16
N GLN A 121 19.86 14.33 11.81
CA GLN A 121 21.11 14.59 11.10
C GLN A 121 21.87 13.27 10.96
N VAL A 122 22.24 12.90 9.74
CA VAL A 122 23.02 11.68 9.41
C VAL A 122 24.36 12.05 8.80
N GLY A 123 25.29 11.08 8.69
CA GLY A 123 26.61 11.31 8.12
C GLY A 123 27.58 12.06 9.03
N MET A 124 27.41 11.97 10.36
CA MET A 124 28.20 12.69 11.36
C MET A 124 29.50 11.98 11.76
N GLY A 125 29.74 10.78 11.25
CA GLY A 125 30.97 10.02 11.53
C GLY A 125 32.19 10.63 10.85
N LYS A 126 33.37 10.23 11.31
CA LYS A 126 34.66 10.76 10.73
C LYS A 126 34.82 10.32 9.27
N ASP A 127 34.36 9.14 8.95
CA ASP A 127 34.48 8.57 7.59
C ASP A 127 33.48 9.20 6.61
N GLU A 128 32.40 9.81 7.14
CA GLU A 128 31.37 10.50 6.38
C GLU A 128 31.55 12.04 6.36
N ALA A 129 32.66 12.55 6.89
CA ALA A 129 32.92 13.99 6.98
C ALA A 129 32.74 14.67 5.61
N GLY A 130 31.87 15.71 5.57
CA GLY A 130 31.45 16.40 4.34
C GLY A 130 30.27 15.78 3.62
N HIS A 131 29.61 14.75 4.21
CA HIS A 131 28.38 14.12 3.70
C HIS A 131 27.22 14.21 4.67
N GLU A 132 27.33 15.10 5.65
CA GLU A 132 26.27 15.36 6.63
C GLU A 132 25.04 15.93 5.93
N HIS A 133 23.89 15.30 6.17
CA HIS A 133 22.63 15.80 5.64
C HIS A 133 21.45 15.47 6.55
N ARG A 134 20.34 16.19 6.35
CA ARG A 134 19.09 15.89 7.05
C ARG A 134 18.38 14.74 6.37
N SER A 135 17.89 13.82 7.18
CA SER A 135 17.08 12.67 6.77
C SER A 135 16.00 12.44 7.82
N GLY A 136 15.38 11.27 7.83
CA GLY A 136 14.37 10.91 8.82
C GLY A 136 13.97 9.46 8.70
N TYR A 137 13.05 9.07 9.56
CA TYR A 137 12.42 7.75 9.54
C TYR A 137 10.94 7.89 9.27
N ASP A 138 10.47 7.20 8.25
CA ASP A 138 9.05 6.99 8.00
C ASP A 138 8.60 5.68 8.67
N ILE A 139 7.29 5.47 8.80
CA ILE A 139 6.79 4.20 9.32
C ILE A 139 6.92 3.11 8.26
N THR A 140 7.28 1.89 8.66
CA THR A 140 7.56 0.78 7.73
C THR A 140 6.42 0.51 6.74
N VAL A 141 5.18 0.61 7.17
CA VAL A 141 4.01 0.39 6.29
C VAL A 141 3.81 1.48 5.22
N ALA A 142 4.55 2.59 5.31
CA ALA A 142 4.60 3.63 4.27
C ALA A 142 5.60 3.30 3.15
N SER A 143 6.39 2.23 3.28
CA SER A 143 7.37 1.81 2.29
C SER A 143 6.73 1.44 0.95
N GLU A 144 7.34 1.87 -0.17
CA GLU A 144 6.99 1.39 -1.51
C GLU A 144 7.13 -0.13 -1.63
N ILE A 145 8.06 -0.76 -0.87
CA ILE A 145 8.22 -2.21 -0.82
C ILE A 145 6.95 -2.90 -0.30
N MET A 146 6.24 -2.29 0.67
CA MET A 146 4.95 -2.77 1.14
C MET A 146 3.90 -2.72 0.03
N ALA A 147 3.86 -1.64 -0.74
CA ALA A 147 2.94 -1.49 -1.87
C ALA A 147 3.24 -2.50 -2.98
N VAL A 148 4.51 -2.73 -3.28
CA VAL A 148 4.95 -3.76 -4.24
C VAL A 148 4.54 -5.15 -3.76
N LEU A 149 4.75 -5.48 -2.48
CA LEU A 149 4.34 -6.78 -1.92
C LEU A 149 2.84 -7.04 -2.12
N ALA A 150 2.02 -6.05 -1.90
CA ALA A 150 0.56 -6.18 -2.04
C ALA A 150 0.11 -6.42 -3.51
N LEU A 151 0.86 -5.92 -4.50
CA LEU A 151 0.52 -6.07 -5.93
C LEU A 151 1.26 -7.21 -6.62
N THR A 152 2.19 -7.86 -5.94
CA THR A 152 3.03 -8.93 -6.48
C THR A 152 2.22 -10.21 -6.71
N THR A 153 2.60 -10.93 -7.76
CA THR A 153 1.96 -12.22 -8.13
C THR A 153 2.86 -13.43 -7.89
N ASP A 154 4.18 -13.25 -7.95
CA ASP A 154 5.21 -14.26 -7.68
C ASP A 154 6.57 -13.60 -7.43
N LEU A 155 7.60 -14.40 -7.11
CA LEU A 155 8.96 -13.90 -6.83
C LEU A 155 9.61 -13.20 -8.02
N LYS A 156 9.31 -13.62 -9.25
CA LYS A 156 9.87 -13.00 -10.45
C LYS A 156 9.25 -11.62 -10.67
N ASP A 157 7.93 -11.52 -10.61
CA ASP A 157 7.20 -10.24 -10.68
C ASP A 157 7.66 -9.29 -9.56
N MET A 158 7.80 -9.80 -8.33
CA MET A 158 8.32 -9.02 -7.20
C MET A 158 9.72 -8.45 -7.48
N ARG A 159 10.62 -9.29 -8.00
CA ARG A 159 11.97 -8.87 -8.36
C ARG A 159 11.98 -7.79 -9.45
N GLU A 160 11.12 -7.93 -10.45
CA GLU A 160 11.00 -6.97 -11.55
C GLU A 160 10.44 -5.62 -11.06
N ARG A 161 9.44 -5.65 -10.17
CA ARG A 161 8.87 -4.44 -9.54
C ARG A 161 9.89 -3.73 -8.66
N PHE A 162 10.61 -4.46 -7.81
CA PHE A 162 11.67 -3.86 -6.99
C PHE A 162 12.75 -3.20 -7.86
N GLY A 163 13.10 -3.79 -8.99
CA GLY A 163 14.03 -3.18 -9.93
C GLY A 163 13.57 -1.82 -10.48
N LYS A 164 12.28 -1.59 -10.56
CA LYS A 164 11.67 -0.35 -11.08
C LYS A 164 11.47 0.76 -10.05
N MET A 165 11.63 0.47 -8.75
CA MET A 165 11.49 1.49 -7.70
C MET A 165 12.49 2.62 -7.95
N VAL A 166 11.98 3.85 -8.01
CA VAL A 166 12.79 5.05 -8.24
C VAL A 166 13.26 5.59 -6.89
N VAL A 167 14.57 5.71 -6.70
CA VAL A 167 15.20 6.13 -5.45
C VAL A 167 15.67 7.58 -5.47
N ALA A 168 15.97 8.10 -6.67
CA ALA A 168 16.39 9.47 -6.93
C ALA A 168 16.31 9.77 -8.44
N THR A 169 16.72 10.96 -8.85
CA THR A 169 17.12 11.24 -10.25
C THR A 169 18.60 11.52 -10.33
N ASN A 170 19.17 11.38 -11.52
CA ASN A 170 20.54 11.83 -11.78
C ASN A 170 20.55 13.33 -12.13
N LYS A 171 21.73 13.93 -12.26
CA LYS A 171 21.93 15.36 -12.62
C LYS A 171 21.37 15.74 -13.99
N ARG A 172 20.98 14.77 -14.82
CA ARG A 172 20.28 14.98 -16.10
C ARG A 172 18.76 14.89 -15.98
N GLY A 173 18.24 14.63 -14.78
CA GLY A 173 16.80 14.44 -14.52
C GLY A 173 16.28 13.04 -14.87
N GLU A 174 17.14 12.07 -15.16
CA GLU A 174 16.74 10.69 -15.46
C GLU A 174 16.57 9.90 -14.16
N ALA A 175 15.58 9.00 -14.14
CA ALA A 175 15.29 8.17 -12.96
C ALA A 175 16.44 7.21 -12.64
N VAL A 176 16.89 7.21 -11.39
CA VAL A 176 17.78 6.22 -10.79
C VAL A 176 16.94 5.22 -10.01
N THR A 177 17.05 3.94 -10.37
CA THR A 177 16.22 2.87 -9.80
C THR A 177 17.01 1.96 -8.86
N ALA A 178 16.30 1.13 -8.10
CA ALA A 178 16.91 0.09 -7.26
C ALA A 178 17.70 -0.95 -8.10
N GLU A 179 17.34 -1.14 -9.39
CA GLU A 179 18.15 -1.92 -10.32
C GLU A 179 19.48 -1.24 -10.65
N ASP A 180 19.47 0.08 -10.85
CA ASP A 180 20.69 0.86 -11.10
C ASP A 180 21.63 0.85 -9.89
N LEU A 181 21.10 0.87 -8.68
CA LEU A 181 21.85 0.67 -7.43
C LEU A 181 22.40 -0.77 -7.29
N GLY A 182 21.80 -1.74 -7.98
CA GLY A 182 22.17 -3.15 -7.88
C GLY A 182 21.57 -3.87 -6.66
N VAL A 183 20.61 -3.28 -5.93
CA VAL A 183 20.06 -3.83 -4.67
C VAL A 183 18.82 -4.69 -4.87
N ALA A 184 18.14 -4.60 -6.01
CA ALA A 184 16.86 -5.25 -6.24
C ALA A 184 16.89 -6.78 -6.00
N GLY A 185 18.01 -7.45 -6.30
CA GLY A 185 18.18 -8.87 -5.99
C GLY A 185 18.26 -9.15 -4.49
N ALA A 186 19.04 -8.36 -3.75
CA ALA A 186 19.16 -8.49 -2.29
C ALA A 186 17.83 -8.22 -1.58
N VAL A 187 17.12 -7.18 -2.00
CA VAL A 187 15.74 -6.88 -1.52
C VAL A 187 14.83 -8.08 -1.76
N THR A 188 14.88 -8.70 -2.94
CA THR A 188 14.06 -9.89 -3.25
C THR A 188 14.40 -11.07 -2.33
N VAL A 189 15.67 -11.29 -2.01
CA VAL A 189 16.09 -12.36 -1.08
C VAL A 189 15.55 -12.11 0.33
N LEU A 190 15.62 -10.87 0.82
CA LEU A 190 15.05 -10.51 2.12
C LEU A 190 13.54 -10.71 2.18
N MET A 191 12.86 -10.49 1.06
CA MET A 191 11.40 -10.59 0.95
C MET A 191 10.89 -11.99 0.55
N LYS A 192 11.76 -12.98 0.32
CA LYS A 192 11.39 -14.29 -0.24
C LYS A 192 10.37 -15.08 0.60
N ASP A 193 10.42 -14.93 1.90
CA ASP A 193 9.49 -15.61 2.81
C ASP A 193 8.27 -14.72 3.11
N ALA A 194 8.48 -13.40 3.14
CA ALA A 194 7.42 -12.42 3.33
C ALA A 194 6.39 -12.38 2.18
N ILE A 195 6.69 -12.96 1.01
CA ILE A 195 5.73 -13.09 -0.09
C ILE A 195 4.56 -14.04 0.22
N LYS A 196 4.72 -14.90 1.24
CA LYS A 196 3.69 -15.86 1.64
C LYS A 196 2.71 -15.21 2.60
N PRO A 197 1.39 -15.21 2.31
CA PRO A 197 0.38 -14.73 3.25
C PRO A 197 0.40 -15.50 4.57
N ASN A 198 0.14 -14.81 5.66
CA ASN A 198 -0.06 -15.42 6.96
C ASN A 198 -1.50 -15.91 7.08
N LEU A 199 -1.69 -17.19 7.35
CA LEU A 199 -3.00 -17.79 7.62
C LEU A 199 -3.26 -17.74 9.13
N MET A 200 -4.33 -17.08 9.48
CA MET A 200 -4.86 -16.96 10.83
C MET A 200 -6.33 -17.39 10.83
N GLN A 201 -7.01 -17.27 11.95
CA GLN A 201 -8.46 -17.44 12.01
C GLN A 201 -9.09 -16.38 12.91
N THR A 202 -10.35 -16.08 12.66
CA THR A 202 -11.14 -15.21 13.52
C THR A 202 -11.45 -15.91 14.83
N LEU A 203 -11.97 -15.18 15.84
CA LEU A 203 -12.44 -15.78 17.09
C LEU A 203 -13.55 -16.83 16.88
N GLU A 204 -14.26 -16.75 15.76
CA GLU A 204 -15.30 -17.71 15.38
C GLU A 204 -14.82 -18.86 14.50
N GLY A 205 -13.49 -19.00 14.33
CA GLY A 205 -12.87 -20.10 13.60
C GLY A 205 -12.85 -19.94 12.09
N THR A 206 -13.31 -18.79 11.54
CA THR A 206 -13.25 -18.53 10.10
C THR A 206 -11.81 -18.26 9.68
N PRO A 207 -11.28 -18.89 8.60
CA PRO A 207 -9.95 -18.58 8.09
C PRO A 207 -9.81 -17.12 7.71
N ALA A 208 -8.68 -16.53 8.09
CA ALA A 208 -8.33 -15.14 7.76
C ALA A 208 -6.90 -15.09 7.24
N THR A 209 -6.68 -14.48 6.09
CA THR A 209 -5.35 -14.20 5.57
C THR A 209 -4.94 -12.79 5.93
N VAL A 210 -3.76 -12.65 6.55
CA VAL A 210 -3.16 -11.33 6.87
C VAL A 210 -1.86 -11.21 6.10
N HIS A 211 -1.80 -10.25 5.19
CA HIS A 211 -0.65 -10.09 4.32
C HIS A 211 -0.60 -8.71 3.70
N ALA A 212 0.56 -8.08 3.77
CA ALA A 212 0.79 -6.69 3.35
C ALA A 212 -0.24 -5.73 3.99
N GLY A 213 0.05 -4.48 4.03
CA GLY A 213 -0.85 -3.49 4.65
C GLY A 213 -0.43 -2.07 4.32
N PRO A 214 -0.27 -1.73 3.01
CA PRO A 214 0.10 -0.38 2.63
C PRO A 214 -1.03 0.59 3.02
N PHE A 215 -0.66 1.77 3.52
CA PHE A 215 -1.64 2.81 3.84
C PHE A 215 -2.36 3.32 2.59
N ALA A 216 -3.67 3.48 2.67
CA ALA A 216 -4.50 3.95 1.56
C ALA A 216 -4.21 5.40 1.14
N ASN A 217 -3.73 6.24 2.04
CA ASN A 217 -3.33 7.61 1.72
C ASN A 217 -1.95 7.71 1.06
N ILE A 218 -1.16 6.64 1.08
CA ILE A 218 0.19 6.57 0.49
C ILE A 218 0.19 5.68 -0.75
N ALA A 219 -0.47 4.52 -0.64
CA ALA A 219 -0.55 3.52 -1.70
C ALA A 219 -2.02 3.11 -1.94
N HIS A 220 -2.29 1.87 -2.33
CA HIS A 220 -3.64 1.40 -2.66
C HIS A 220 -4.46 0.89 -1.46
N GLY A 221 -3.84 0.61 -0.30
CA GLY A 221 -4.55 0.35 0.95
C GLY A 221 -5.32 -0.96 1.04
N GLN A 222 -4.86 -2.02 0.36
CA GLN A 222 -5.48 -3.35 0.39
C GLN A 222 -4.47 -4.44 0.73
N SER A 223 -5.00 -5.61 1.11
CA SER A 223 -4.25 -6.86 1.22
C SER A 223 -3.67 -7.30 -0.13
N SER A 224 -2.86 -8.36 -0.13
CA SER A 224 -2.13 -8.80 -1.33
C SER A 224 -3.00 -9.55 -2.34
N ILE A 225 -2.62 -9.44 -3.61
CA ILE A 225 -3.20 -10.24 -4.71
C ILE A 225 -2.99 -11.74 -4.48
N ILE A 226 -1.87 -12.14 -3.89
CA ILE A 226 -1.58 -13.55 -3.58
C ILE A 226 -2.56 -14.08 -2.55
N ALA A 227 -2.83 -13.32 -1.48
CA ALA A 227 -3.81 -13.69 -0.46
C ALA A 227 -5.21 -13.87 -1.07
N ASP A 228 -5.66 -12.92 -1.90
CA ASP A 228 -6.95 -13.01 -2.58
C ASP A 228 -7.05 -14.25 -3.47
N ARG A 229 -6.01 -14.54 -4.27
CA ARG A 229 -5.99 -15.71 -5.16
C ARG A 229 -6.02 -17.02 -4.41
N ILE A 230 -5.37 -17.11 -3.25
CA ILE A 230 -5.40 -18.29 -2.38
C ILE A 230 -6.79 -18.44 -1.77
N ALA A 231 -7.32 -17.36 -1.18
CA ALA A 231 -8.62 -17.37 -0.52
C ALA A 231 -9.76 -17.76 -1.49
N LEU A 232 -9.78 -17.20 -2.70
CA LEU A 232 -10.76 -17.51 -3.75
C LEU A 232 -10.72 -18.96 -4.26
N LYS A 233 -9.63 -19.70 -4.00
CA LYS A 233 -9.56 -21.13 -4.29
C LYS A 233 -10.04 -22.02 -3.15
N LEU A 234 -10.13 -21.47 -1.95
CA LEU A 234 -10.40 -22.24 -0.73
C LEU A 234 -11.78 -21.95 -0.13
N ALA A 235 -12.44 -20.87 -0.57
CA ALA A 235 -13.71 -20.44 -0.01
C ALA A 235 -14.70 -20.04 -1.11
N ASP A 236 -16.00 -20.23 -0.84
CA ASP A 236 -17.09 -19.82 -1.73
C ASP A 236 -17.26 -18.30 -1.77
N TYR A 237 -16.96 -17.64 -0.65
CA TYR A 237 -17.01 -16.20 -0.49
C TYR A 237 -15.71 -15.70 0.14
N VAL A 238 -15.17 -14.64 -0.43
CA VAL A 238 -13.98 -13.95 0.10
C VAL A 238 -14.33 -12.50 0.34
N VAL A 239 -14.11 -12.04 1.56
CA VAL A 239 -14.31 -10.65 1.98
C VAL A 239 -12.93 -10.03 2.18
N THR A 240 -12.68 -8.90 1.52
CA THR A 240 -11.47 -8.10 1.72
C THR A 240 -11.87 -6.67 2.08
N GLU A 241 -10.97 -5.95 2.72
CA GLU A 241 -11.22 -4.56 3.07
C GLU A 241 -10.47 -3.60 2.16
N SER A 242 -10.94 -2.34 2.13
CA SER A 242 -10.27 -1.21 1.51
C SER A 242 -10.04 -0.13 2.56
N GLY A 243 -8.80 0.33 2.71
CA GLY A 243 -8.41 1.29 3.73
C GLY A 243 -9.03 2.68 3.52
N PHE A 244 -9.35 3.36 4.62
CA PHE A 244 -9.97 4.69 4.64
C PHE A 244 -11.40 4.73 4.06
N GLY A 245 -11.83 5.91 3.61
CA GLY A 245 -13.13 6.10 2.97
C GLY A 245 -13.21 5.50 1.56
N ALA A 246 -14.44 5.32 1.08
CA ALA A 246 -14.68 4.74 -0.23
C ALA A 246 -14.10 5.57 -1.38
N ASP A 247 -14.00 6.87 -1.21
CA ASP A 247 -13.35 7.82 -2.13
C ASP A 247 -11.83 7.63 -2.26
N ILE A 248 -11.21 6.91 -1.33
CA ILE A 248 -9.78 6.56 -1.36
C ILE A 248 -9.63 5.05 -1.57
N GLY A 249 -10.01 4.24 -0.59
CA GLY A 249 -9.72 2.81 -0.60
C GLY A 249 -10.46 2.04 -1.68
N MET A 250 -11.78 2.23 -1.80
CA MET A 250 -12.58 1.54 -2.82
C MET A 250 -12.14 1.92 -4.24
N GLU A 251 -11.96 3.21 -4.51
CA GLU A 251 -11.53 3.66 -5.84
C GLU A 251 -10.14 3.14 -6.20
N LYS A 252 -9.19 3.15 -5.27
CA LYS A 252 -7.87 2.53 -5.47
C LYS A 252 -7.93 1.01 -5.63
N PHE A 253 -8.87 0.35 -4.93
CA PHE A 253 -9.11 -1.07 -5.15
C PHE A 253 -9.49 -1.34 -6.62
N PHE A 254 -10.45 -0.60 -7.15
CA PHE A 254 -10.89 -0.77 -8.53
C PHE A 254 -9.81 -0.34 -9.53
N ASP A 255 -9.30 0.87 -9.42
CA ASP A 255 -8.45 1.46 -10.45
C ASP A 255 -6.99 1.00 -10.39
N ILE A 256 -6.53 0.41 -9.28
CA ILE A 256 -5.18 -0.13 -9.14
C ILE A 256 -5.23 -1.65 -9.00
N LYS A 257 -5.76 -2.17 -7.89
CA LYS A 257 -5.64 -3.59 -7.57
C LYS A 257 -6.40 -4.49 -8.54
N CYS A 258 -7.64 -4.13 -8.93
CA CYS A 258 -8.40 -4.91 -9.90
C CYS A 258 -7.72 -4.94 -11.28
N ARG A 259 -7.08 -3.84 -11.70
CA ARG A 259 -6.32 -3.80 -12.97
C ARG A 259 -5.14 -4.76 -12.96
N TYR A 260 -4.37 -4.81 -11.86
CA TYR A 260 -3.21 -5.70 -11.75
C TYR A 260 -3.58 -7.16 -11.50
N SER A 261 -4.63 -7.40 -10.73
CA SER A 261 -5.02 -8.76 -10.34
C SER A 261 -5.89 -9.48 -11.35
N GLY A 262 -6.70 -8.72 -12.10
CA GLY A 262 -7.81 -9.24 -12.90
C GLY A 262 -9.00 -9.73 -12.06
N LEU A 263 -8.94 -9.57 -10.73
CA LEU A 263 -10.01 -9.97 -9.81
C LEU A 263 -10.99 -8.82 -9.62
N ILE A 264 -12.26 -9.10 -9.88
CA ILE A 264 -13.33 -8.10 -9.83
C ILE A 264 -14.33 -8.51 -8.76
N PRO A 265 -14.71 -7.63 -7.81
CA PRO A 265 -15.69 -7.95 -6.79
C PRO A 265 -17.11 -8.00 -7.34
N GLN A 266 -17.94 -8.85 -6.77
CA GLN A 266 -19.36 -8.94 -7.09
C GLN A 266 -20.18 -7.93 -6.31
N VAL A 267 -19.76 -7.60 -5.09
CA VAL A 267 -20.49 -6.74 -4.16
C VAL A 267 -19.55 -5.79 -3.46
N VAL A 268 -19.98 -4.56 -3.27
CA VAL A 268 -19.39 -3.59 -2.34
C VAL A 268 -20.23 -3.53 -1.08
N VAL A 269 -19.60 -3.73 0.07
CA VAL A 269 -20.22 -3.44 1.38
C VAL A 269 -19.80 -2.03 1.78
N MET A 270 -20.75 -1.10 1.73
CA MET A 270 -20.55 0.30 2.11
C MET A 270 -20.88 0.48 3.58
N VAL A 271 -19.87 0.68 4.41
CA VAL A 271 -20.08 0.89 5.86
C VAL A 271 -20.46 2.33 6.12
N ALA A 272 -21.58 2.53 6.78
CA ALA A 272 -22.08 3.83 7.23
C ALA A 272 -22.30 3.82 8.75
N THR A 273 -22.05 4.95 9.41
CA THR A 273 -22.40 5.16 10.83
C THR A 273 -23.20 6.42 10.99
N VAL A 274 -24.21 6.41 11.89
CA VAL A 274 -25.02 7.58 12.22
C VAL A 274 -24.12 8.75 12.64
N ARG A 275 -23.11 8.50 13.46
CA ARG A 275 -22.18 9.53 13.93
C ARG A 275 -21.40 10.22 12.79
N ALA A 276 -20.86 9.45 11.85
CA ALA A 276 -20.15 10.02 10.71
C ALA A 276 -21.08 10.87 9.84
N LEU A 277 -22.30 10.38 9.59
CA LEU A 277 -23.27 11.14 8.81
C LEU A 277 -23.69 12.44 9.52
N LYS A 278 -23.94 12.43 10.83
CA LYS A 278 -24.17 13.65 11.60
C LYS A 278 -22.98 14.63 11.50
N MET A 279 -21.75 14.14 11.54
CA MET A 279 -20.56 14.98 11.35
C MET A 279 -20.56 15.63 9.95
N HIS A 280 -20.83 14.88 8.91
CA HIS A 280 -20.95 15.39 7.54
C HIS A 280 -22.16 16.33 7.35
N GLY A 281 -23.17 16.20 8.19
CA GLY A 281 -24.33 17.10 8.22
C GLY A 281 -24.06 18.47 8.87
N GLY A 282 -22.86 18.69 9.37
CA GLY A 282 -22.46 19.94 10.04
C GLY A 282 -22.35 19.83 11.56
N GLY A 283 -22.31 18.63 12.11
CA GLY A 283 -22.10 18.40 13.54
C GLY A 283 -20.78 19.00 14.06
N PRO A 284 -20.69 19.29 15.38
CA PRO A 284 -19.50 19.87 15.99
C PRO A 284 -18.23 19.04 15.72
N LYS A 285 -17.09 19.72 15.68
CA LYS A 285 -15.78 19.07 15.44
C LYS A 285 -15.49 18.05 16.54
N VAL A 286 -15.27 16.80 16.14
CA VAL A 286 -14.85 15.73 17.05
C VAL A 286 -13.34 15.85 17.35
N VAL A 287 -12.97 15.80 18.64
CA VAL A 287 -11.59 15.85 19.09
C VAL A 287 -11.26 14.55 19.82
N ALA A 288 -10.22 13.85 19.37
CA ALA A 288 -9.80 12.60 20.00
C ALA A 288 -9.52 12.79 21.50
N GLY A 289 -9.99 11.85 22.31
CA GLY A 289 -9.83 11.87 23.78
C GLY A 289 -10.78 12.81 24.52
N LYS A 290 -11.68 13.53 23.84
CA LYS A 290 -12.75 14.30 24.47
C LYS A 290 -14.10 13.59 24.32
N PRO A 291 -15.02 13.75 25.29
CA PRO A 291 -16.40 13.25 25.16
C PRO A 291 -17.05 13.80 23.87
N LEU A 292 -17.91 12.98 23.26
CA LEU A 292 -18.71 13.41 22.12
C LEU A 292 -19.73 14.46 22.56
N ALA A 293 -20.02 15.41 21.70
CA ALA A 293 -21.10 16.38 21.90
C ALA A 293 -22.47 15.69 21.83
N ALA A 294 -23.48 16.29 22.46
CA ALA A 294 -24.84 15.74 22.54
C ALA A 294 -25.46 15.47 21.17
N GLU A 295 -25.11 16.28 20.17
CA GLU A 295 -25.55 16.12 18.77
C GLU A 295 -25.23 14.75 18.19
N TYR A 296 -24.19 14.07 18.73
CA TYR A 296 -23.78 12.73 18.29
C TYR A 296 -24.38 11.60 19.12
N THR A 297 -24.78 11.87 20.36
CA THR A 297 -25.32 10.87 21.31
C THR A 297 -26.84 10.90 21.43
N ASP A 298 -27.43 12.04 21.19
CA ASP A 298 -28.88 12.22 21.23
C ASP A 298 -29.48 12.10 19.83
N GLU A 299 -30.74 11.75 19.73
CA GLU A 299 -31.46 11.69 18.45
C GLU A 299 -31.42 13.05 17.74
N ASN A 300 -30.96 13.08 16.51
CA ASN A 300 -30.92 14.28 15.68
C ASN A 300 -31.12 13.94 14.20
N LEU A 301 -32.39 13.75 13.83
CA LEU A 301 -32.77 13.37 12.47
C LEU A 301 -32.46 14.44 11.43
N ASP A 302 -32.51 15.72 11.79
CA ASP A 302 -32.26 16.82 10.85
C ASP A 302 -30.77 16.90 10.50
N LEU A 303 -29.91 16.80 11.51
CA LEU A 303 -28.49 16.76 11.33
C LEU A 303 -28.06 15.52 10.51
N LEU A 304 -28.68 14.37 10.80
CA LEU A 304 -28.47 13.14 10.06
C LEU A 304 -28.91 13.26 8.60
N ARG A 305 -30.09 13.84 8.32
CA ARG A 305 -30.56 14.11 6.94
C ARG A 305 -29.61 14.99 6.17
N ALA A 306 -29.07 16.03 6.81
CA ALA A 306 -28.10 16.94 6.19
C ALA A 306 -26.79 16.21 5.78
N GLY A 307 -26.44 15.11 6.44
CA GLY A 307 -25.26 14.30 6.12
C GLY A 307 -25.47 13.19 5.10
N LEU A 308 -26.72 12.81 4.80
CA LEU A 308 -27.02 11.74 3.84
C LEU A 308 -26.45 11.96 2.42
N PRO A 309 -26.32 13.18 1.88
CA PRO A 309 -25.68 13.40 0.59
C PRO A 309 -24.25 12.88 0.49
N ASN A 310 -23.54 12.79 1.63
CA ASN A 310 -22.21 12.16 1.65
C ASN A 310 -22.30 10.65 1.35
N LEU A 311 -23.20 9.93 2.02
CA LEU A 311 -23.44 8.51 1.75
C LEU A 311 -23.92 8.29 0.31
N GLU A 312 -24.83 9.14 -0.16
CA GLU A 312 -25.35 9.07 -1.53
C GLU A 312 -24.23 9.15 -2.55
N ARG A 313 -23.31 10.08 -2.39
CA ARG A 313 -22.17 10.23 -3.30
C ARG A 313 -21.33 8.95 -3.35
N HIS A 314 -21.04 8.32 -2.23
CA HIS A 314 -20.26 7.10 -2.16
C HIS A 314 -20.99 5.89 -2.77
N VAL A 315 -22.29 5.73 -2.51
CA VAL A 315 -23.11 4.69 -3.15
C VAL A 315 -23.13 4.88 -4.66
N GLN A 316 -23.39 6.11 -5.13
CA GLN A 316 -23.42 6.42 -6.56
C GLN A 316 -22.05 6.20 -7.23
N ASN A 317 -20.95 6.52 -6.56
CA ASN A 317 -19.63 6.26 -7.09
C ASN A 317 -19.40 4.74 -7.27
N ALA A 318 -19.76 3.90 -6.30
CA ALA A 318 -19.68 2.45 -6.44
C ALA A 318 -20.54 1.91 -7.60
N LEU A 319 -21.79 2.42 -7.72
CA LEU A 319 -22.71 2.04 -8.79
C LEU A 319 -22.20 2.42 -10.20
N LYS A 320 -21.42 3.50 -10.33
CA LYS A 320 -20.79 3.88 -11.62
C LYS A 320 -19.84 2.80 -12.14
N TYR A 321 -19.17 2.07 -11.26
CA TYR A 321 -18.35 0.91 -11.63
C TYR A 321 -19.18 -0.32 -12.01
N GLY A 322 -20.51 -0.28 -11.85
CA GLY A 322 -21.42 -1.37 -12.19
C GLY A 322 -21.43 -2.51 -11.17
N VAL A 323 -21.00 -2.26 -9.93
CA VAL A 323 -20.97 -3.25 -8.85
C VAL A 323 -22.22 -3.12 -7.97
N ASN A 324 -22.74 -4.26 -7.51
CA ASN A 324 -23.84 -4.28 -6.55
C ASN A 324 -23.40 -3.70 -5.20
N VAL A 325 -24.26 -2.91 -4.57
CA VAL A 325 -23.95 -2.23 -3.29
C VAL A 325 -24.90 -2.69 -2.21
N VAL A 326 -24.35 -3.10 -1.06
CA VAL A 326 -25.08 -3.33 0.20
C VAL A 326 -24.56 -2.33 1.22
N VAL A 327 -25.44 -1.59 1.88
CA VAL A 327 -25.06 -0.65 2.94
C VAL A 327 -25.13 -1.35 4.29
N ALA A 328 -24.00 -1.38 5.00
CA ALA A 328 -23.92 -1.84 6.38
C ALA A 328 -24.04 -0.64 7.32
N VAL A 329 -25.16 -0.52 8.03
CA VAL A 329 -25.31 0.48 9.10
C VAL A 329 -24.65 -0.08 10.35
N ASN A 330 -23.40 0.35 10.60
CA ASN A 330 -22.64 -0.04 11.79
C ASN A 330 -23.18 0.77 12.99
N SER A 331 -24.06 0.14 13.76
CA SER A 331 -24.83 0.77 14.82
C SER A 331 -24.06 0.81 16.14
N PHE A 332 -24.11 1.93 16.82
CA PHE A 332 -23.61 2.12 18.18
C PHE A 332 -24.78 2.12 19.18
N ALA A 333 -24.48 1.86 20.44
CA ALA A 333 -25.49 1.80 21.51
C ALA A 333 -26.30 3.10 21.70
N THR A 334 -25.79 4.23 21.21
CA THR A 334 -26.46 5.53 21.28
C THR A 334 -27.33 5.84 20.06
N ASP A 335 -27.27 5.04 19.01
CA ASP A 335 -28.04 5.28 17.79
C ASP A 335 -29.50 4.88 18.04
N THR A 336 -30.44 5.77 17.70
CA THR A 336 -31.85 5.49 17.89
C THR A 336 -32.44 4.66 16.74
N PRO A 337 -33.50 3.89 16.98
CA PRO A 337 -34.17 3.15 15.90
C PRO A 337 -34.60 4.05 14.73
N ALA A 338 -35.05 5.28 15.02
CA ALA A 338 -35.47 6.24 14.01
C ALA A 338 -34.28 6.70 13.12
N GLU A 339 -33.14 6.94 13.73
CA GLU A 339 -31.92 7.31 12.99
C GLU A 339 -31.42 6.16 12.10
N VAL A 340 -31.39 4.95 12.65
CA VAL A 340 -30.98 3.76 11.91
C VAL A 340 -31.88 3.51 10.71
N GLU A 341 -33.21 3.60 10.91
CA GLU A 341 -34.17 3.40 9.81
C GLU A 341 -34.08 4.49 8.75
N LEU A 342 -33.87 5.74 9.15
CA LEU A 342 -33.63 6.85 8.21
C LEU A 342 -32.46 6.55 7.27
N VAL A 343 -31.33 6.04 7.81
CA VAL A 343 -30.16 5.68 6.98
C VAL A 343 -30.49 4.51 6.04
N ARG A 344 -31.20 3.48 6.53
CA ARG A 344 -31.60 2.33 5.73
C ARG A 344 -32.51 2.72 4.55
N GLU A 345 -33.57 3.45 4.84
CA GLU A 345 -34.48 3.94 3.78
C GLU A 345 -33.77 4.82 2.76
N ALA A 346 -32.91 5.71 3.22
CA ALA A 346 -32.11 6.56 2.35
C ALA A 346 -31.19 5.72 1.44
N ALA A 347 -30.47 4.76 1.99
CA ALA A 347 -29.56 3.90 1.23
C ALA A 347 -30.29 3.12 0.12
N LEU A 348 -31.48 2.60 0.39
CA LEU A 348 -32.32 1.92 -0.62
C LEU A 348 -32.75 2.90 -1.73
N LYS A 349 -33.15 4.13 -1.36
CA LYS A 349 -33.51 5.18 -2.34
C LYS A 349 -32.32 5.62 -3.21
N MET A 350 -31.09 5.53 -2.67
CA MET A 350 -29.84 5.83 -3.39
C MET A 350 -29.46 4.73 -4.39
N GLY A 351 -30.13 3.56 -4.38
CA GLY A 351 -29.89 2.45 -5.29
C GLY A 351 -29.07 1.30 -4.69
N ALA A 352 -28.82 1.29 -3.39
CA ALA A 352 -28.28 0.11 -2.73
C ALA A 352 -29.27 -1.06 -2.83
N MET A 353 -28.77 -2.27 -3.04
CA MET A 353 -29.61 -3.48 -3.15
C MET A 353 -30.23 -3.87 -1.80
N ASP A 354 -29.52 -3.59 -0.72
CA ASP A 354 -30.00 -3.78 0.64
C ASP A 354 -29.27 -2.81 1.58
N ALA A 355 -29.88 -2.59 2.76
CA ALA A 355 -29.30 -1.77 3.82
C ALA A 355 -29.58 -2.46 5.16
N VAL A 356 -28.55 -2.97 5.81
CA VAL A 356 -28.65 -3.87 6.95
C VAL A 356 -27.91 -3.31 8.16
N VAL A 357 -28.54 -3.40 9.32
CA VAL A 357 -27.91 -3.05 10.60
C VAL A 357 -26.89 -4.13 10.97
N SER A 358 -25.72 -3.70 11.38
CA SER A 358 -24.67 -4.57 11.91
C SER A 358 -24.35 -4.18 13.34
N THR A 359 -24.47 -5.14 14.26
CA THR A 359 -24.15 -5.01 15.69
C THR A 359 -22.96 -5.89 16.07
N HIS A 360 -22.08 -6.17 15.12
CA HIS A 360 -20.94 -7.10 15.29
C HIS A 360 -20.00 -6.71 16.45
N TRP A 361 -19.94 -5.43 16.83
CA TRP A 361 -19.14 -5.01 17.97
C TRP A 361 -19.68 -5.56 19.30
N ALA A 362 -20.99 -5.57 19.47
CA ALA A 362 -21.63 -6.05 20.70
C ALA A 362 -21.90 -7.56 20.67
N ASP A 363 -22.27 -8.10 19.49
CA ASP A 363 -22.85 -9.44 19.33
C ASP A 363 -21.95 -10.40 18.54
N GLY A 364 -20.71 -9.99 18.22
CA GLY A 364 -19.79 -10.80 17.42
C GLY A 364 -20.35 -11.15 16.03
N GLY A 365 -20.07 -12.32 15.53
CA GLY A 365 -20.53 -12.77 14.21
C GLY A 365 -22.05 -12.88 14.09
N LEU A 366 -22.76 -13.14 15.19
CA LEU A 366 -24.24 -13.13 15.18
C LEU A 366 -24.80 -11.77 14.80
N GLY A 367 -24.15 -10.68 15.24
CA GLY A 367 -24.52 -9.30 14.88
C GLY A 367 -24.28 -8.95 13.41
N ALA A 368 -23.48 -9.73 12.67
CA ALA A 368 -23.23 -9.56 11.24
C ALA A 368 -24.01 -10.55 10.35
N LYS A 369 -24.74 -11.52 10.90
CA LYS A 369 -25.41 -12.57 10.13
C LYS A 369 -26.34 -12.05 9.05
N LYS A 370 -27.22 -11.10 9.38
CA LYS A 370 -28.15 -10.50 8.42
C LYS A 370 -27.40 -9.77 7.29
N LEU A 371 -26.27 -9.12 7.61
CA LEU A 371 -25.43 -8.46 6.61
C LEU A 371 -24.82 -9.50 5.66
N ALA A 372 -24.31 -10.62 6.18
CA ALA A 372 -23.80 -11.71 5.37
C ALA A 372 -24.87 -12.28 4.41
N GLU A 373 -26.09 -12.51 4.90
CA GLU A 373 -27.24 -12.96 4.09
C GLU A 373 -27.57 -11.97 2.96
N ALA A 374 -27.53 -10.65 3.24
CA ALA A 374 -27.74 -9.61 2.24
C ALA A 374 -26.64 -9.58 1.19
N VAL A 375 -25.39 -9.75 1.60
CA VAL A 375 -24.21 -9.83 0.69
C VAL A 375 -24.32 -11.04 -0.22
N ILE A 376 -24.68 -12.23 0.30
CA ILE A 376 -24.90 -13.45 -0.49
C ILE A 376 -25.95 -13.20 -1.56
N LYS A 377 -27.12 -12.66 -1.19
CA LYS A 377 -28.20 -12.33 -2.14
C LYS A 377 -27.76 -11.33 -3.21
N ALA A 378 -26.95 -10.34 -2.82
CA ALA A 378 -26.42 -9.37 -3.76
C ALA A 378 -25.38 -10.00 -4.72
N ALA A 379 -24.56 -10.93 -4.23
CA ALA A 379 -23.57 -11.64 -5.04
C ALA A 379 -24.18 -12.59 -6.08
N GLU A 380 -25.39 -13.10 -5.84
CA GLU A 380 -26.16 -13.91 -6.80
C GLU A 380 -26.72 -13.09 -7.98
N LYS A 381 -26.72 -11.78 -7.87
CA LYS A 381 -27.21 -10.88 -8.92
C LYS A 381 -26.09 -10.54 -9.91
N PRO A 382 -26.39 -10.38 -11.19
CA PRO A 382 -25.38 -9.96 -12.15
C PRO A 382 -24.70 -8.64 -11.73
N SER A 383 -23.40 -8.57 -11.92
CA SER A 383 -22.60 -7.37 -11.80
C SER A 383 -22.06 -7.01 -13.19
N HIS A 384 -22.00 -5.73 -13.50
CA HIS A 384 -21.55 -5.22 -14.80
C HIS A 384 -20.35 -4.31 -14.64
N PHE A 385 -19.34 -4.80 -13.94
CA PHE A 385 -18.15 -4.03 -13.61
C PHE A 385 -17.50 -3.43 -14.87
N LYS A 386 -17.13 -2.17 -14.75
CA LYS A 386 -16.34 -1.45 -15.76
C LYS A 386 -15.40 -0.46 -15.08
N PHE A 387 -14.22 -0.27 -15.65
CA PHE A 387 -13.35 0.85 -15.23
C PHE A 387 -13.96 2.18 -15.73
N LEU A 388 -13.79 3.23 -14.96
CA LEU A 388 -14.35 4.55 -15.30
C LEU A 388 -13.55 5.24 -16.41
N TYR A 389 -12.30 4.87 -16.60
CA TYR A 389 -11.41 5.42 -17.63
C TYR A 389 -10.40 4.38 -18.13
N PRO A 390 -9.96 4.43 -19.39
CA PRO A 390 -8.79 3.72 -19.88
C PRO A 390 -7.50 4.36 -19.35
N LEU A 391 -6.40 3.58 -19.27
CA LEU A 391 -5.13 4.10 -18.73
C LEU A 391 -4.47 5.12 -19.64
N GLU A 392 -4.75 5.03 -20.94
CA GLU A 392 -4.20 5.85 -22.01
C GLU A 392 -4.73 7.29 -22.00
N ASP A 393 -5.88 7.52 -21.41
CA ASP A 393 -6.46 8.86 -21.27
C ASP A 393 -5.50 9.80 -20.53
N THR A 394 -5.48 11.05 -20.91
CA THR A 394 -4.76 12.10 -20.19
C THR A 394 -5.36 12.34 -18.80
N ILE A 395 -4.60 12.95 -17.90
CA ILE A 395 -5.11 13.30 -16.57
C ILE A 395 -6.38 14.15 -16.65
N LYS A 396 -6.44 15.08 -17.61
CA LYS A 396 -7.60 15.96 -17.79
C LYS A 396 -8.85 15.19 -18.24
N GLU A 397 -8.68 14.17 -19.08
CA GLU A 397 -9.81 13.33 -19.54
C GLU A 397 -10.30 12.39 -18.45
N LYS A 398 -9.42 11.98 -17.53
CA LYS A 398 -9.78 11.15 -16.35
C LYS A 398 -10.55 11.91 -15.27
N ILE A 399 -10.42 13.24 -15.20
CA ILE A 399 -11.13 14.10 -14.24
C ILE A 399 -12.51 14.47 -14.78
#